data_3896a622db0ee1b1ccd11654f0283b6a
#
_entry.id   3896a622db0ee1b1ccd11654f0283b6a
#
_cell.length_a   1.000
_cell.length_b   1.000
_cell.length_c   1.000
_cell.angle_alpha   90.00
_cell.angle_beta   90.00
_cell.angle_gamma   90.00
#
_symmetry.space_group_name_H-M   'P 1'
#
loop_
_entity.id
_entity.type
_entity.pdbx_description
1 polymer ?
#
loop_
_entity_poly.entity_id
_entity_poly.type
_entity_poly.pdbx_seq_one_letter_code
_entity_poly.pdbx_strand_id
1 'polypeptide(L)'
;NAPPAIAPHGAKKTLFGTNPICFGTPTSSKVPFILDTSVSMINRGKIRVAARTGKKIPEGVALDKFGKPTIDAKKALEGVQLPIAGFRGSGLAWMVDILSGVFTGGNHGGKVKDPFDDFSGPQNIGHLFFVMKPNLFVGNYSERIKENIKRIKRLPKIKGIKEILYPGQNKHRRYKKNLNKKINIPLNVAEDLKKLNV
;
A
#
# COMPACT_ATOMS: atom_id res chain seq x y z
N ASN A 1 -2.49 1.49 -10.98
CA ASN A 1 -1.58 2.59 -10.63
C ASN A 1 -2.29 3.66 -9.79
N ALA A 2 -1.65 4.79 -9.51
CA ALA A 2 -2.17 5.82 -8.63
C ALA A 2 -1.56 7.21 -8.98
N PRO A 3 -2.13 8.33 -8.47
CA PRO A 3 -1.56 9.67 -8.66
C PRO A 3 -0.11 9.78 -8.17
N PRO A 4 0.68 10.70 -8.78
CA PRO A 4 2.09 10.87 -8.43
C PRO A 4 2.31 11.13 -6.94
N ALA A 5 3.19 10.34 -6.34
CA ALA A 5 3.54 10.44 -4.93
C ALA A 5 4.99 10.04 -4.65
N ILE A 6 5.56 9.18 -5.48
CA ILE A 6 6.91 8.64 -5.36
C ILE A 6 7.80 9.23 -6.46
N ALA A 7 9.00 9.67 -6.09
CA ALA A 7 10.03 9.99 -7.07
C ALA A 7 10.72 8.71 -7.55
N PRO A 8 11.05 8.59 -8.83
CA PRO A 8 12.03 7.61 -9.28
C PRO A 8 13.33 7.74 -8.48
N HIS A 9 14.04 6.63 -8.27
CA HIS A 9 15.30 6.66 -7.53
C HIS A 9 16.27 7.66 -8.15
N GLY A 10 16.78 8.57 -7.34
CA GLY A 10 17.66 9.68 -7.78
C GLY A 10 16.93 10.94 -8.27
N ALA A 11 15.59 10.91 -8.43
CA ALA A 11 14.83 12.08 -8.83
C ALA A 11 14.34 12.91 -7.64
N LYS A 12 14.15 14.22 -7.86
CA LYS A 12 13.59 15.15 -6.85
C LYS A 12 12.09 15.36 -6.97
N LYS A 13 11.46 14.93 -8.09
CA LYS A 13 10.04 15.13 -8.36
C LYS A 13 9.30 13.81 -8.40
N THR A 14 8.05 13.83 -7.97
CA THR A 14 7.15 12.69 -8.09
C THR A 14 6.87 12.36 -9.56
N LEU A 15 6.79 11.08 -9.86
CA LEU A 15 6.37 10.56 -11.17
C LEU A 15 5.42 9.39 -10.98
N PHE A 16 5.79 8.43 -10.14
CA PHE A 16 4.96 7.25 -9.89
C PHE A 16 3.99 7.47 -8.74
N GLY A 17 2.85 6.83 -8.82
CA GLY A 17 1.95 6.68 -7.69
C GLY A 17 2.52 5.78 -6.61
N THR A 18 1.79 5.61 -5.52
CA THR A 18 2.11 4.59 -4.50
C THR A 18 1.92 3.17 -5.02
N ASN A 19 1.40 3.03 -6.21
CA ASN A 19 1.30 1.89 -7.10
C ASN A 19 1.15 0.55 -6.35
N PRO A 20 -0.04 0.28 -5.80
CA PRO A 20 -0.25 -0.89 -4.97
C PRO A 20 -0.14 -2.18 -5.78
N ILE A 21 0.42 -3.20 -5.14
CA ILE A 21 0.49 -4.56 -5.65
C ILE A 21 -0.17 -5.51 -4.65
N CYS A 22 -0.99 -6.42 -5.16
CA CYS A 22 -1.60 -7.45 -4.34
C CYS A 22 -1.29 -8.83 -4.93
N PHE A 23 -0.84 -9.73 -4.07
CA PHE A 23 -0.73 -11.15 -4.37
C PHE A 23 -1.55 -11.95 -3.38
N GLY A 24 -2.49 -12.75 -3.88
CA GLY A 24 -3.33 -13.62 -3.09
C GLY A 24 -3.24 -15.07 -3.52
N THR A 25 -3.22 -15.99 -2.58
CA THR A 25 -3.29 -17.42 -2.87
C THR A 25 -4.01 -18.18 -1.76
N PRO A 26 -4.80 -19.24 -2.09
CA PRO A 26 -5.40 -20.08 -1.09
C PRO A 26 -4.31 -20.79 -0.26
N THR A 27 -4.65 -21.07 0.99
CA THR A 27 -3.84 -21.89 1.89
C THR A 27 -4.63 -23.12 2.31
N SER A 28 -4.01 -24.04 3.03
CA SER A 28 -4.74 -25.16 3.66
C SER A 28 -5.62 -24.76 4.85
N SER A 29 -5.65 -23.46 5.19
CA SER A 29 -6.49 -22.89 6.25
C SER A 29 -7.60 -22.01 5.68
N LYS A 30 -8.57 -21.63 6.53
CA LYS A 30 -9.62 -20.66 6.15
C LYS A 30 -9.07 -19.23 5.89
N VAL A 31 -7.80 -18.97 6.20
CA VAL A 31 -7.16 -17.66 6.02
C VAL A 31 -6.23 -17.71 4.83
N PRO A 32 -6.57 -17.09 3.69
CA PRO A 32 -5.69 -17.06 2.54
C PRO A 32 -4.41 -16.27 2.84
N PHE A 33 -3.35 -16.56 2.09
CA PHE A 33 -2.19 -15.67 2.03
C PHE A 33 -2.59 -14.45 1.19
N ILE A 34 -2.45 -13.25 1.74
CA ILE A 34 -2.74 -11.99 1.03
C ILE A 34 -1.65 -10.98 1.38
N LEU A 35 -0.76 -10.75 0.44
CA LEU A 35 0.16 -9.63 0.45
C LEU A 35 -0.49 -8.49 -0.34
N ASP A 36 -0.91 -7.46 0.35
CA ASP A 36 -1.51 -6.26 -0.22
C ASP A 36 -0.76 -5.05 0.35
N THR A 37 -0.01 -4.38 -0.50
CA THR A 37 0.90 -3.31 -0.09
C THR A 37 1.06 -2.26 -1.18
N SER A 38 1.30 -1.03 -0.77
CA SER A 38 1.86 -0.01 -1.66
C SER A 38 3.38 -0.20 -1.78
N VAL A 39 3.98 0.38 -2.81
CA VAL A 39 5.45 0.38 -2.98
C VAL A 39 6.11 1.61 -2.36
N SER A 40 5.38 2.40 -1.56
CA SER A 40 5.90 3.51 -0.77
C SER A 40 6.20 3.11 0.68
N MET A 41 7.18 3.77 1.30
CA MET A 41 7.52 3.58 2.72
C MET A 41 6.38 3.96 3.66
N ILE A 42 5.52 4.89 3.26
CA ILE A 42 4.36 5.34 4.02
C ILE A 42 3.17 5.57 3.08
N ASN A 43 1.96 5.29 3.54
CA ASN A 43 0.75 5.59 2.80
C ASN A 43 0.45 7.11 2.82
N ARG A 44 0.10 7.72 1.67
CA ARG A 44 -0.20 9.15 1.54
C ARG A 44 -1.35 9.60 2.47
N GLY A 45 -2.35 8.74 2.67
CA GLY A 45 -3.42 8.99 3.65
C GLY A 45 -2.92 9.15 5.08
N LYS A 46 -1.92 8.37 5.49
CA LYS A 46 -1.30 8.54 6.83
C LYS A 46 -0.59 9.88 6.97
N ILE A 47 0.08 10.35 5.91
CA ILE A 47 0.72 11.67 5.92
C ILE A 47 -0.35 12.77 6.01
N ARG A 48 -1.45 12.67 5.24
CA ARG A 48 -2.58 13.62 5.31
C ARG A 48 -3.18 13.68 6.72
N VAL A 49 -3.42 12.53 7.35
CA VAL A 49 -3.91 12.46 8.75
C VAL A 49 -2.91 13.10 9.71
N ALA A 50 -1.62 12.80 9.59
CA ALA A 50 -0.58 13.39 10.41
C ALA A 50 -0.51 14.92 10.26
N ALA A 51 -0.62 15.43 9.03
CA ALA A 51 -0.63 16.87 8.74
C ALA A 51 -1.85 17.58 9.36
N ARG A 52 -3.04 16.95 9.30
CA ARG A 52 -4.28 17.50 9.92
C ARG A 52 -4.22 17.47 11.45
N THR A 53 -3.56 16.50 12.04
CA THR A 53 -3.49 16.31 13.50
C THR A 53 -2.22 16.90 14.13
N GLY A 54 -1.36 17.57 13.34
CA GLY A 54 -0.10 18.13 13.82
C GLY A 54 0.95 17.08 14.24
N LYS A 55 0.78 15.82 13.85
CA LYS A 55 1.70 14.74 14.20
C LYS A 55 2.84 14.64 13.21
N LYS A 56 4.00 14.23 13.71
CA LYS A 56 5.16 13.90 12.89
C LYS A 56 4.98 12.56 12.19
N ILE A 57 5.61 12.40 11.02
CA ILE A 57 5.76 11.11 10.33
C ILE A 57 7.10 10.47 10.71
N PRO A 58 7.29 9.15 10.52
CA PRO A 58 8.57 8.49 10.77
C PRO A 58 9.71 9.08 9.92
N GLU A 59 10.94 8.95 10.40
CA GLU A 59 12.13 9.26 9.60
C GLU A 59 12.28 8.29 8.41
N GLY A 60 12.96 8.76 7.35
CA GLY A 60 13.31 7.93 6.20
C GLY A 60 12.14 7.55 5.29
N VAL A 61 10.97 8.20 5.43
CA VAL A 61 9.78 7.87 4.62
C VAL A 61 9.43 8.91 3.57
N ALA A 62 9.95 10.14 3.70
CA ALA A 62 9.64 11.24 2.79
C ALA A 62 10.78 12.27 2.73
N LEU A 63 10.80 13.03 1.62
CA LEU A 63 11.60 14.24 1.44
C LEU A 63 10.65 15.43 1.30
N ASP A 64 11.13 16.62 1.65
CA ASP A 64 10.46 17.89 1.38
C ASP A 64 10.61 18.30 -0.10
N LYS A 65 10.02 19.43 -0.49
CA LYS A 65 10.10 19.96 -1.86
C LYS A 65 11.51 20.32 -2.33
N PHE A 66 12.46 20.46 -1.40
CA PHE A 66 13.87 20.70 -1.70
C PHE A 66 14.71 19.41 -1.80
N GLY A 67 14.08 18.24 -1.58
CA GLY A 67 14.74 16.94 -1.59
C GLY A 67 15.47 16.59 -0.29
N LYS A 68 15.19 17.30 0.82
CA LYS A 68 15.77 17.02 2.14
C LYS A 68 14.86 16.07 2.92
N PRO A 69 15.42 15.09 3.68
CA PRO A 69 14.64 14.24 4.58
C PRO A 69 13.78 15.07 5.54
N THR A 70 12.52 14.66 5.73
CA THR A 70 11.60 15.37 6.61
C THR A 70 10.73 14.43 7.43
N ILE A 71 10.45 14.83 8.68
CA ILE A 71 9.44 14.23 9.56
C ILE A 71 8.20 15.13 9.69
N ASP A 72 8.22 16.30 9.07
CA ASP A 72 7.08 17.21 9.00
C ASP A 72 6.10 16.74 7.93
N ALA A 73 4.88 16.41 8.36
CA ALA A 73 3.86 15.86 7.47
C ALA A 73 3.38 16.85 6.40
N LYS A 74 3.36 18.16 6.71
CA LYS A 74 2.96 19.19 5.72
C LYS A 74 4.04 19.32 4.64
N LYS A 75 5.32 19.42 5.04
CA LYS A 75 6.45 19.45 4.09
C LYS A 75 6.54 18.19 3.24
N ALA A 76 6.20 17.02 3.81
CA ALA A 76 6.17 15.76 3.09
C ALA A 76 5.04 15.69 2.03
N LEU A 77 3.90 16.37 2.24
CA LEU A 77 2.83 16.47 1.24
C LEU A 77 3.24 17.35 0.05
N GLU A 78 4.06 18.37 0.28
CA GLU A 78 4.61 19.24 -0.77
C GLU A 78 5.81 18.60 -1.50
N GLY A 79 6.40 17.57 -0.92
CA GLY A 79 7.57 16.88 -1.43
C GLY A 79 7.25 15.50 -2.02
N VAL A 80 8.08 14.50 -1.72
CA VAL A 80 7.98 13.16 -2.28
C VAL A 80 8.02 12.09 -1.19
N GLN A 81 7.23 11.03 -1.38
CA GLN A 81 7.34 9.81 -0.59
C GLN A 81 8.51 8.97 -1.11
N LEU A 82 9.21 8.31 -0.20
CA LEU A 82 10.27 7.38 -0.59
C LEU A 82 9.70 5.99 -0.93
N PRO A 83 10.23 5.33 -1.97
CA PRO A 83 9.87 3.95 -2.28
C PRO A 83 10.44 3.00 -1.23
N ILE A 84 9.78 1.87 -1.00
CA ILE A 84 10.34 0.77 -0.19
C ILE A 84 11.67 0.30 -0.80
N ALA A 85 12.66 -0.04 0.03
CA ALA A 85 13.94 -0.57 -0.43
C ALA A 85 14.63 0.26 -1.56
N GLY A 86 14.43 1.57 -1.58
CA GLY A 86 15.12 2.50 -2.49
C GLY A 86 14.91 2.18 -3.97
N PHE A 87 16.00 1.92 -4.71
CA PHE A 87 15.98 1.58 -6.14
C PHE A 87 15.03 0.42 -6.48
N ARG A 88 14.99 -0.64 -5.65
CA ARG A 88 14.13 -1.81 -5.89
C ARG A 88 12.65 -1.44 -5.86
N GLY A 89 12.21 -0.67 -4.88
CA GLY A 89 10.83 -0.21 -4.78
C GLY A 89 10.48 0.79 -5.88
N SER A 90 11.44 1.62 -6.31
CA SER A 90 11.26 2.48 -7.48
C SER A 90 11.01 1.63 -8.75
N GLY A 91 11.76 0.54 -8.93
CA GLY A 91 11.55 -0.41 -10.02
C GLY A 91 10.17 -1.09 -9.95
N LEU A 92 9.72 -1.48 -8.75
CA LEU A 92 8.38 -2.03 -8.56
C LEU A 92 7.28 -0.99 -8.87
N ALA A 93 7.46 0.27 -8.47
CA ALA A 93 6.52 1.34 -8.81
C ALA A 93 6.39 1.52 -10.32
N TRP A 94 7.51 1.47 -11.02
CA TRP A 94 7.54 1.56 -12.49
C TRP A 94 6.89 0.35 -13.15
N MET A 95 7.21 -0.87 -12.68
CA MET A 95 6.56 -2.10 -13.16
C MET A 95 5.03 -2.02 -13.04
N VAL A 96 4.50 -1.57 -11.91
CA VAL A 96 3.06 -1.40 -11.74
C VAL A 96 2.50 -0.32 -12.68
N ASP A 97 3.21 0.79 -12.88
CA ASP A 97 2.81 1.84 -13.83
C ASP A 97 2.76 1.33 -15.28
N ILE A 98 3.73 0.50 -15.70
CA ILE A 98 3.72 -0.16 -17.00
C ILE A 98 2.53 -1.10 -17.12
N LEU A 99 2.36 -2.02 -16.17
CA LEU A 99 1.32 -3.06 -16.25
C LEU A 99 -0.10 -2.50 -16.16
N SER A 100 -0.33 -1.52 -15.29
CA SER A 100 -1.67 -0.96 -15.04
C SER A 100 -1.95 0.35 -15.75
N GLY A 101 -0.96 1.00 -16.33
CA GLY A 101 -1.11 2.23 -17.11
C GLY A 101 -0.80 2.01 -18.58
N VAL A 102 0.48 1.81 -18.91
CA VAL A 102 0.91 1.67 -20.31
C VAL A 102 0.23 0.50 -21.01
N PHE A 103 0.26 -0.67 -20.40
CA PHE A 103 -0.28 -1.91 -21.00
C PHE A 103 -1.81 -1.88 -21.12
N THR A 104 -2.54 -1.24 -20.21
CA THR A 104 -4.01 -1.20 -20.21
C THR A 104 -4.61 0.03 -20.91
N GLY A 105 -3.78 0.94 -21.42
CA GLY A 105 -4.24 2.20 -22.01
C GLY A 105 -4.70 3.25 -21.01
N GLY A 106 -4.46 3.05 -19.71
CA GLY A 106 -4.73 4.04 -18.67
C GLY A 106 -3.66 5.14 -18.62
N ASN A 107 -3.90 6.17 -17.82
CA ASN A 107 -2.89 7.20 -17.56
C ASN A 107 -1.67 6.58 -16.84
N HIS A 108 -0.48 7.03 -17.21
CA HIS A 108 0.81 6.55 -16.70
C HIS A 108 1.82 7.69 -16.65
N GLY A 109 3.00 7.45 -16.08
CA GLY A 109 4.12 8.40 -16.11
C GLY A 109 3.75 9.76 -15.50
N GLY A 110 3.03 9.77 -14.40
CA GLY A 110 2.63 10.99 -13.69
C GLY A 110 1.34 11.66 -14.17
N LYS A 111 0.65 11.10 -15.17
CA LYS A 111 -0.58 11.70 -15.75
C LYS A 111 -1.86 11.32 -14.99
N VAL A 112 -1.81 10.38 -14.05
CA VAL A 112 -2.98 10.06 -13.21
C VAL A 112 -3.29 11.26 -12.31
N LYS A 113 -4.49 11.82 -12.43
CA LYS A 113 -4.91 13.01 -11.69
C LYS A 113 -5.14 12.71 -10.20
N ASP A 114 -4.76 13.65 -9.32
CA ASP A 114 -5.05 13.51 -7.89
C ASP A 114 -6.53 13.86 -7.63
N PRO A 115 -7.35 12.95 -7.06
CA PRO A 115 -8.77 13.17 -6.84
C PRO A 115 -9.08 14.24 -5.79
N PHE A 116 -8.06 14.78 -5.13
CA PHE A 116 -8.22 15.82 -4.11
C PHE A 116 -7.79 17.21 -4.60
N ASP A 117 -7.00 17.28 -5.67
CA ASP A 117 -6.35 18.52 -6.10
C ASP A 117 -6.54 18.81 -7.60
N ASP A 118 -6.93 17.81 -8.43
CA ASP A 118 -7.11 17.99 -9.87
C ASP A 118 -8.46 17.45 -10.36
N PHE A 119 -9.41 18.32 -10.54
CA PHE A 119 -10.77 18.04 -11.04
C PHE A 119 -10.95 18.34 -12.53
N SER A 120 -9.88 18.56 -13.31
CA SER A 120 -9.94 18.92 -14.72
C SER A 120 -10.42 17.79 -15.65
N GLY A 121 -10.78 16.63 -15.10
CA GLY A 121 -11.32 15.46 -15.83
C GLY A 121 -11.06 14.15 -15.11
N PRO A 122 -11.36 13.01 -15.73
CA PRO A 122 -11.23 11.70 -15.12
C PRO A 122 -9.77 11.38 -14.77
N GLN A 123 -9.56 10.62 -13.69
CA GLN A 123 -8.23 10.15 -13.29
C GLN A 123 -7.60 9.18 -14.30
N ASN A 124 -8.44 8.40 -14.99
CA ASN A 124 -8.06 7.36 -15.93
C ASN A 124 -7.03 6.38 -15.34
N ILE A 125 -7.33 5.88 -14.13
CA ILE A 125 -6.53 4.87 -13.42
C ILE A 125 -6.63 3.54 -14.15
N GLY A 126 -5.49 2.89 -14.37
CA GLY A 126 -5.46 1.52 -14.92
C GLY A 126 -5.31 0.46 -13.84
N HIS A 127 -5.85 -0.73 -14.12
CA HIS A 127 -5.75 -1.92 -13.30
C HIS A 127 -5.37 -3.13 -14.14
N LEU A 128 -4.55 -4.02 -13.59
CA LEU A 128 -4.28 -5.32 -14.17
C LEU A 128 -4.63 -6.42 -13.17
N PHE A 129 -5.38 -7.42 -13.63
CA PHE A 129 -5.70 -8.62 -12.87
C PHE A 129 -5.13 -9.84 -13.58
N PHE A 130 -4.41 -10.66 -12.84
CA PHE A 130 -3.91 -11.95 -13.32
C PHE A 130 -4.40 -13.05 -12.38
N VAL A 131 -5.09 -14.04 -12.93
CA VAL A 131 -5.68 -15.15 -12.17
C VAL A 131 -5.19 -16.48 -12.74
N MET A 132 -4.76 -17.38 -11.86
CA MET A 132 -4.22 -18.68 -12.21
C MET A 132 -4.77 -19.76 -11.29
N LYS A 133 -5.10 -20.93 -11.83
CA LYS A 133 -5.48 -22.09 -11.01
C LYS A 133 -4.29 -22.54 -10.16
N PRO A 134 -4.43 -22.73 -8.82
CA PRO A 134 -3.34 -23.15 -7.97
C PRO A 134 -2.65 -24.45 -8.40
N ASN A 135 -3.44 -25.39 -8.93
CA ASN A 135 -2.97 -26.70 -9.39
C ASN A 135 -2.56 -26.74 -10.87
N LEU A 136 -2.30 -25.59 -11.50
CA LEU A 136 -1.96 -25.53 -12.92
C LEU A 136 -0.70 -26.33 -13.28
N PHE A 137 0.31 -26.28 -12.40
CA PHE A 137 1.61 -26.94 -12.61
C PHE A 137 1.84 -28.16 -11.70
N VAL A 138 1.14 -28.25 -10.57
CA VAL A 138 1.32 -29.33 -9.59
C VAL A 138 -0.03 -29.70 -8.95
N GLY A 139 -0.37 -30.99 -8.94
CA GLY A 139 -1.65 -31.46 -8.37
C GLY A 139 -1.79 -31.31 -6.86
N ASN A 140 -0.69 -31.23 -6.14
CA ASN A 140 -0.64 -31.20 -4.66
C ASN A 140 -0.30 -29.81 -4.08
N TYR A 141 -0.76 -28.74 -4.73
CA TYR A 141 -0.50 -27.37 -4.28
C TYR A 141 -0.86 -27.13 -2.81
N SER A 142 -2.01 -27.65 -2.36
CA SER A 142 -2.51 -27.45 -0.99
C SER A 142 -1.56 -28.02 0.07
N GLU A 143 -1.00 -29.19 -0.17
CA GLU A 143 -0.01 -29.82 0.71
C GLU A 143 1.29 -29.03 0.73
N ARG A 144 1.75 -28.58 -0.42
CA ARG A 144 3.00 -27.82 -0.57
C ARG A 144 2.91 -26.47 0.14
N ILE A 145 1.83 -25.71 -0.02
CA ILE A 145 1.66 -24.43 0.68
C ILE A 145 1.51 -24.62 2.20
N LYS A 146 0.82 -25.70 2.63
CA LYS A 146 0.72 -26.06 4.05
C LYS A 146 2.10 -26.35 4.65
N GLU A 147 2.90 -27.13 3.97
CA GLU A 147 4.27 -27.46 4.42
C GLU A 147 5.15 -26.19 4.49
N ASN A 148 5.11 -25.36 3.45
CA ASN A 148 5.85 -24.09 3.40
C ASN A 148 5.50 -23.18 4.59
N ILE A 149 4.22 -22.96 4.85
CA ILE A 149 3.75 -22.17 5.99
C ILE A 149 4.20 -22.79 7.33
N LYS A 150 4.11 -24.13 7.47
CA LYS A 150 4.54 -24.84 8.66
C LYS A 150 6.04 -24.67 8.92
N ARG A 151 6.88 -24.76 7.89
CA ARG A 151 8.34 -24.53 8.00
C ARG A 151 8.64 -23.12 8.49
N ILE A 152 8.05 -22.09 7.86
CA ILE A 152 8.25 -20.69 8.25
C ILE A 152 7.84 -20.45 9.71
N LYS A 153 6.69 -20.97 10.13
CA LYS A 153 6.17 -20.78 11.49
C LYS A 153 6.98 -21.50 12.59
N ARG A 154 7.77 -22.50 12.22
CA ARG A 154 8.64 -23.26 13.13
C ARG A 154 10.01 -22.63 13.33
N LEU A 155 10.37 -21.61 12.53
CA LEU A 155 11.66 -20.95 12.67
C LEU A 155 11.84 -20.35 14.08
N PRO A 156 13.07 -20.35 14.61
CA PRO A 156 13.41 -19.63 15.83
C PRO A 156 12.97 -18.17 15.72
N LYS A 157 12.39 -17.65 16.79
CA LYS A 157 11.87 -16.28 16.83
C LYS A 157 12.89 -15.36 17.48
N ILE A 158 13.03 -14.14 16.95
CA ILE A 158 13.80 -13.10 17.62
C ILE A 158 13.11 -12.68 18.93
N LYS A 159 13.90 -12.18 19.88
CA LYS A 159 13.40 -11.74 21.19
C LYS A 159 12.20 -10.77 21.03
N GLY A 160 11.14 -11.02 21.77
CA GLY A 160 9.91 -10.19 21.75
C GLY A 160 8.87 -10.61 20.73
N ILE A 161 9.17 -11.49 19.78
CA ILE A 161 8.20 -12.00 18.79
C ILE A 161 7.52 -13.26 19.32
N LYS A 162 6.20 -13.18 19.52
CA LYS A 162 5.40 -14.32 20.01
C LYS A 162 5.10 -15.34 18.92
N GLU A 163 4.85 -14.90 17.71
CA GLU A 163 4.45 -15.75 16.58
C GLU A 163 4.92 -15.17 15.25
N ILE A 164 5.37 -16.03 14.33
CA ILE A 164 5.64 -15.67 12.93
C ILE A 164 4.32 -15.79 12.15
N LEU A 165 3.88 -14.68 11.56
CA LEU A 165 2.65 -14.59 10.80
C LEU A 165 2.95 -14.52 9.30
N TYR A 166 2.14 -15.17 8.47
CA TYR A 166 2.16 -14.92 7.04
C TYR A 166 1.21 -13.75 6.69
N PRO A 167 1.45 -13.05 5.57
CA PRO A 167 0.58 -11.98 5.10
C PRO A 167 -0.90 -12.39 5.02
N GLY A 168 -1.79 -11.52 5.52
CA GLY A 168 -3.24 -11.79 5.63
C GLY A 168 -3.68 -12.23 7.03
N GLN A 169 -2.89 -12.98 7.80
CA GLN A 169 -3.32 -13.50 9.10
C GLN A 169 -3.68 -12.41 10.12
N ASN A 170 -2.86 -11.36 10.23
CA ASN A 170 -3.14 -10.29 11.19
C ASN A 170 -4.38 -9.46 10.77
N LYS A 171 -4.55 -9.20 9.47
CA LYS A 171 -5.76 -8.54 8.94
C LYS A 171 -7.01 -9.36 9.26
N HIS A 172 -6.96 -10.67 9.07
CA HIS A 172 -8.07 -11.59 9.40
C HIS A 172 -8.40 -11.62 10.91
N ARG A 173 -7.38 -11.64 11.76
CA ARG A 173 -7.57 -11.56 13.23
C ARG A 173 -8.25 -10.26 13.64
N ARG A 174 -7.78 -9.12 13.07
CA ARG A 174 -8.39 -7.81 13.31
C ARG A 174 -9.83 -7.74 12.80
N TYR A 175 -10.08 -8.28 11.61
CA TYR A 175 -11.44 -8.38 11.05
C TYR A 175 -12.36 -9.11 12.01
N LYS A 176 -12.01 -10.33 12.42
CA LYS A 176 -12.82 -11.10 13.39
C LYS A 176 -13.04 -10.37 14.72
N LYS A 177 -11.98 -9.71 15.24
CA LYS A 177 -12.08 -8.94 16.49
C LYS A 177 -13.02 -7.75 16.38
N ASN A 178 -13.16 -7.16 15.19
CA ASN A 178 -13.88 -5.91 14.98
C ASN A 178 -15.26 -6.12 14.32
N LEU A 179 -15.59 -7.35 13.91
CA LEU A 179 -16.82 -7.64 13.15
C LEU A 179 -18.10 -7.11 13.82
N ASN A 180 -18.15 -7.18 15.16
CA ASN A 180 -19.32 -6.75 15.95
C ASN A 180 -19.01 -5.52 16.82
N LYS A 181 -17.98 -4.74 16.49
CA LYS A 181 -17.60 -3.53 17.25
C LYS A 181 -18.06 -2.28 16.54
N LYS A 182 -18.44 -1.27 17.34
CA LYS A 182 -18.64 0.08 16.83
C LYS A 182 -17.32 0.66 16.34
N ILE A 183 -17.37 1.44 15.27
CA ILE A 183 -16.22 2.17 14.73
C ILE A 183 -16.16 3.53 15.43
N ASN A 184 -15.04 3.83 16.04
CA ASN A 184 -14.80 5.18 16.58
C ASN A 184 -14.44 6.11 15.43
N ILE A 185 -15.28 7.09 15.18
CA ILE A 185 -15.07 8.15 14.21
C ILE A 185 -14.49 9.36 14.96
N PRO A 186 -13.35 9.93 14.54
CA PRO A 186 -12.83 11.18 15.12
C PRO A 186 -13.87 12.30 15.01
N LEU A 187 -13.96 13.15 16.04
CA LEU A 187 -14.98 14.22 16.13
C LEU A 187 -15.00 15.12 14.88
N ASN A 188 -13.83 15.57 14.41
CA ASN A 188 -13.71 16.39 13.22
C ASN A 188 -14.28 15.71 11.96
N VAL A 189 -14.09 14.39 11.83
CA VAL A 189 -14.66 13.60 10.71
C VAL A 189 -16.17 13.47 10.87
N ALA A 190 -16.67 13.27 12.09
CA ALA A 190 -18.10 13.20 12.37
C ALA A 190 -18.80 14.54 12.07
N GLU A 191 -18.15 15.68 12.39
CA GLU A 191 -18.64 17.03 12.05
C GLU A 191 -18.69 17.26 10.53
N ASP A 192 -17.63 16.84 9.82
CA ASP A 192 -17.61 16.93 8.35
C ASP A 192 -18.70 16.07 7.70
N LEU A 193 -18.93 14.86 8.21
CA LEU A 193 -20.01 13.98 7.73
C LEU A 193 -21.40 14.61 7.97
N LYS A 194 -21.64 15.24 9.13
CA LYS A 194 -22.90 15.92 9.42
C LYS A 194 -23.18 17.06 8.44
N LYS A 195 -22.14 17.79 7.98
CA LYS A 195 -22.29 18.87 6.98
C LYS A 195 -22.72 18.35 5.61
N LEU A 196 -22.44 17.09 5.30
CA LEU A 196 -22.84 16.44 4.05
C LEU A 196 -24.29 15.94 4.05
N ASN A 197 -25.04 16.13 5.15
CA ASN A 197 -26.42 15.62 5.33
C ASN A 197 -26.54 14.08 5.10
N VAL A 198 -25.52 13.30 5.45
CA VAL A 198 -25.46 11.85 5.36
C VAL A 198 -25.64 11.25 6.75
#